data_58939a579d486ffc0585189260c067aa
#
_entry.id   58939a579d486ffc0585189260c067aa
#
_cell.length_a   1.000
_cell.length_b   1.000
_cell.length_c   1.000
_cell.angle_alpha   90.00
_cell.angle_beta   90.00
_cell.angle_gamma   90.00
#
_symmetry.space_group_name_H-M   'P 1'
#
loop_
_entity.id
_entity.type
_entity.pdbx_description
1 polymer ?
#
loop_
_entity_poly.entity_id
_entity_poly.type
_entity_poly.pdbx_seq_one_letter_code
_entity_poly.pdbx_strand_id
1 'polypeptide(L)'
;ALILQGTLHKQDSTYGRKLYDVDQSNFYASLLFETEFSKQHSLSTGLSFNYDGFDQHYRLTNQVEDGLTKKYVKESVPGAYVQYTFNLNDQLMLMGGIRGDYSSEHGFFVTPRAHVKYNPNEYLHFRLSAGKGYRTNHVLAENNYLLASSRKMKIAPHLDQEEAWNYGASVSTYIPVFGKTLNVNAEYYYTDFLKQVVVDMDSNPHEVAFYNLDGRSYSHVFQVEASYPFFKGFNLTAAYRLTDAKTTYNGKLMEKPLTGKYKGLLTASYQ
;
A
#
# COMPACT_ATOMS: atom_id res chain seq x y z
N ALA A 1 14.44 -18.20 10.77
CA ALA A 1 14.42 -17.04 11.68
C ALA A 1 13.06 -16.96 12.37
N LEU A 2 13.04 -16.46 13.62
CA LEU A 2 11.83 -16.12 14.37
C LEU A 2 11.81 -14.60 14.56
N ILE A 3 10.68 -13.96 14.24
CA ILE A 3 10.46 -12.53 14.43
C ILE A 3 9.26 -12.36 15.34
N LEU A 4 9.42 -11.55 16.39
CA LEU A 4 8.33 -11.16 17.31
C LEU A 4 8.32 -9.65 17.41
N GLN A 5 7.15 -9.04 17.27
CA GLN A 5 6.95 -7.60 17.38
C GLN A 5 5.66 -7.28 18.13
N GLY A 6 5.71 -6.32 19.04
CA GLY A 6 4.54 -5.77 19.70
C GLY A 6 4.55 -4.25 19.59
N THR A 7 3.38 -3.66 19.35
CA THR A 7 3.21 -2.20 19.27
C THR A 7 1.95 -1.80 20.04
N LEU A 8 2.08 -0.75 20.84
CA LEU A 8 0.96 -0.08 21.50
C LEU A 8 0.91 1.35 21.01
N HIS A 9 -0.27 1.82 20.60
CA HIS A 9 -0.48 3.17 20.14
C HIS A 9 -1.74 3.73 20.81
N LYS A 10 -1.64 4.97 21.30
CA LYS A 10 -2.76 5.72 21.85
C LYS A 10 -2.91 7.02 21.10
N GLN A 11 -4.13 7.35 20.72
CA GLN A 11 -4.45 8.62 20.07
C GLN A 11 -5.72 9.19 20.67
N ASP A 12 -5.66 10.46 21.05
CA ASP A 12 -6.80 11.26 21.51
C ASP A 12 -6.96 12.45 20.55
N SER A 13 -8.11 12.54 19.87
CA SER A 13 -8.37 13.55 18.83
C SER A 13 -9.71 14.25 19.09
N THR A 14 -9.69 15.56 19.27
CA THR A 14 -10.87 16.38 19.55
C THR A 14 -11.05 17.45 18.47
N TYR A 15 -12.26 17.55 17.92
CA TYR A 15 -12.64 18.49 16.86
C TYR A 15 -13.94 19.21 17.28
N GLY A 16 -13.81 20.22 18.15
CA GLY A 16 -14.95 20.84 18.80
C GLY A 16 -15.69 19.88 19.74
N ARG A 17 -16.91 19.50 19.40
CA ARG A 17 -17.69 18.50 20.16
C ARG A 17 -17.53 17.07 19.63
N LYS A 18 -16.97 16.90 18.43
CA LYS A 18 -16.63 15.58 17.88
C LYS A 18 -15.30 15.10 18.47
N LEU A 19 -15.19 13.83 18.69
CA LEU A 19 -13.97 13.20 19.18
C LEU A 19 -13.77 11.80 18.63
N TYR A 20 -12.52 11.39 18.58
CA TYR A 20 -12.08 10.04 18.29
C TYR A 20 -10.87 9.72 19.14
N ASP A 21 -11.03 8.82 20.09
CA ASP A 21 -9.97 8.32 20.94
C ASP A 21 -9.82 6.83 20.69
N VAL A 22 -8.59 6.36 20.58
CA VAL A 22 -8.29 4.95 20.31
C VAL A 22 -7.07 4.49 21.08
N ASP A 23 -7.20 3.33 21.72
CA ASP A 23 -6.09 2.54 22.22
C ASP A 23 -5.91 1.33 21.27
N GLN A 24 -4.80 1.31 20.53
CA GLN A 24 -4.47 0.24 19.59
C GLN A 24 -3.39 -0.66 20.17
N SER A 25 -3.58 -1.96 20.04
CA SER A 25 -2.57 -2.98 20.33
C SER A 25 -2.35 -3.86 19.11
N ASN A 26 -1.10 -4.06 18.74
CA ASN A 26 -0.72 -4.98 17.67
C ASN A 26 0.32 -5.98 18.20
N PHE A 27 0.17 -7.24 17.79
CA PHE A 27 1.17 -8.28 18.01
C PHE A 27 1.38 -9.03 16.70
N TYR A 28 2.64 -9.16 16.30
CA TYR A 28 3.06 -9.92 15.14
C TYR A 28 4.10 -10.96 15.50
N ALA A 29 3.91 -12.19 15.02
CA ALA A 29 4.87 -13.27 15.10
C ALA A 29 5.08 -13.89 13.72
N SER A 30 6.33 -14.21 13.36
CA SER A 30 6.65 -14.89 12.11
C SER A 30 7.77 -15.86 12.28
N LEU A 31 7.60 -17.08 11.76
CA LEU A 31 8.62 -18.12 11.65
C LEU A 31 8.98 -18.27 10.17
N LEU A 32 10.23 -18.03 9.84
CA LEU A 32 10.79 -18.10 8.49
C LEU A 32 11.77 -19.26 8.40
N PHE A 33 11.60 -20.08 7.37
CA PHE A 33 12.51 -21.12 6.95
C PHE A 33 12.96 -20.88 5.51
N GLU A 34 14.27 -20.85 5.27
CA GLU A 34 14.87 -20.69 3.96
C GLU A 34 15.85 -21.84 3.71
N THR A 35 15.83 -22.38 2.49
CA THR A 35 16.76 -23.40 2.05
C THR A 35 17.18 -23.16 0.60
N GLU A 36 18.44 -23.39 0.33
CA GLU A 36 19.02 -23.41 -1.01
C GLU A 36 19.27 -24.84 -1.42
N PHE A 37 18.54 -25.32 -2.44
CA PHE A 37 18.75 -26.66 -3.00
C PHE A 37 19.98 -26.68 -3.92
N SER A 38 20.28 -25.55 -4.53
CA SER A 38 21.48 -25.31 -5.34
C SER A 38 21.72 -23.80 -5.46
N LYS A 39 22.83 -23.40 -6.10
CA LYS A 39 23.11 -21.98 -6.42
C LYS A 39 21.99 -21.31 -7.23
N GLN A 40 21.16 -22.10 -7.91
CA GLN A 40 20.10 -21.61 -8.78
C GLN A 40 18.70 -21.70 -8.15
N HIS A 41 18.49 -22.54 -7.16
CA HIS A 41 17.19 -22.90 -6.63
C HIS A 41 17.09 -22.65 -5.13
N SER A 42 16.20 -21.76 -4.72
CA SER A 42 15.93 -21.50 -3.30
C SER A 42 14.44 -21.55 -3.00
N LEU A 43 14.12 -21.98 -1.81
CA LEU A 43 12.76 -22.04 -1.27
C LEU A 43 12.71 -21.25 0.04
N SER A 44 11.74 -20.37 0.15
CA SER A 44 11.39 -19.70 1.40
C SER A 44 9.97 -20.07 1.78
N THR A 45 9.77 -20.49 3.02
CA THR A 45 8.45 -20.82 3.56
C THR A 45 8.33 -20.28 4.97
N GLY A 46 7.11 -20.00 5.40
CA GLY A 46 6.92 -19.46 6.73
C GLY A 46 5.50 -19.51 7.21
N LEU A 47 5.40 -19.35 8.54
CA LEU A 47 4.15 -19.16 9.27
C LEU A 47 4.15 -17.75 9.85
N SER A 48 2.99 -17.14 9.93
CA SER A 48 2.83 -15.85 10.58
C SER A 48 1.53 -15.79 11.37
N PHE A 49 1.51 -14.90 12.33
CA PHE A 49 0.32 -14.54 13.09
C PHE A 49 0.34 -13.04 13.31
N ASN A 50 -0.75 -12.36 12.96
CA ASN A 50 -0.97 -10.97 13.27
C ASN A 50 -2.24 -10.83 14.12
N TYR A 51 -2.16 -10.02 15.16
CA TYR A 51 -3.29 -9.60 15.99
C TYR A 51 -3.35 -8.09 16.03
N ASP A 52 -4.52 -7.53 15.74
CA ASP A 52 -4.85 -6.12 15.87
C ASP A 52 -6.06 -5.94 16.77
N GLY A 53 -5.94 -5.07 17.77
CA GLY A 53 -7.02 -4.67 18.65
C GLY A 53 -7.17 -3.16 18.68
N PHE A 54 -8.40 -2.65 18.52
CA PHE A 54 -8.76 -1.24 18.57
C PHE A 54 -9.86 -1.04 19.61
N ASP A 55 -9.56 -0.40 20.72
CA ASP A 55 -10.56 0.10 21.67
C ASP A 55 -10.85 1.56 21.33
N GLN A 56 -12.02 1.80 20.72
CA GLN A 56 -12.38 3.08 20.12
C GLN A 56 -13.50 3.74 20.91
N HIS A 57 -13.33 5.00 21.26
CA HIS A 57 -14.34 5.86 21.83
C HIS A 57 -14.54 7.07 20.93
N TYR A 58 -15.76 7.28 20.43
CA TYR A 58 -15.97 8.35 19.47
C TYR A 58 -17.36 8.97 19.53
N ARG A 59 -17.42 10.23 19.10
CA ARG A 59 -18.63 10.98 18.80
C ARG A 59 -18.47 11.65 17.44
N LEU A 60 -19.31 11.27 16.49
CA LEU A 60 -19.22 11.72 15.10
C LEU A 60 -20.06 12.98 14.81
N THR A 61 -20.86 13.45 15.78
CA THR A 61 -21.76 14.59 15.64
C THR A 61 -21.42 15.70 16.63
N ASN A 62 -21.89 16.90 16.37
CA ASN A 62 -21.80 18.04 17.31
C ASN A 62 -22.92 18.05 18.35
N GLN A 63 -23.89 17.13 18.28
CA GLN A 63 -25.00 17.03 19.22
C GLN A 63 -24.54 16.25 20.44
N VAL A 64 -24.58 16.89 21.60
CA VAL A 64 -24.14 16.28 22.89
C VAL A 64 -25.05 15.13 23.29
N GLU A 65 -26.29 15.16 22.85
CA GLU A 65 -27.34 14.15 23.11
C GLU A 65 -27.01 12.78 22.48
N ASP A 66 -26.19 12.76 21.40
CA ASP A 66 -25.80 11.52 20.71
C ASP A 66 -24.79 10.66 21.49
N GLY A 67 -24.45 11.03 22.72
CA GLY A 67 -23.60 10.21 23.59
C GLY A 67 -22.21 9.87 23.00
N LEU A 68 -21.45 9.10 23.77
CA LEU A 68 -20.15 8.56 23.37
C LEU A 68 -20.34 7.09 22.93
N THR A 69 -19.97 6.78 21.69
CA THR A 69 -19.96 5.40 21.19
C THR A 69 -18.65 4.73 21.60
N LYS A 70 -18.74 3.54 22.17
CA LYS A 70 -17.61 2.66 22.47
C LYS A 70 -17.65 1.47 21.53
N LYS A 71 -16.55 1.18 20.86
CA LYS A 71 -16.45 0.06 19.95
C LYS A 71 -15.08 -0.62 20.08
N TYR A 72 -15.10 -1.88 20.42
CA TYR A 72 -13.92 -2.71 20.41
C TYR A 72 -13.91 -3.56 19.13
N VAL A 73 -12.83 -3.45 18.34
CA VAL A 73 -12.59 -4.23 17.13
C VAL A 73 -11.32 -5.02 17.34
N LYS A 74 -11.34 -6.30 17.04
CA LYS A 74 -10.16 -7.17 17.08
C LYS A 74 -10.13 -8.05 15.85
N GLU A 75 -8.92 -8.25 15.33
CA GLU A 75 -8.69 -9.14 14.20
C GLU A 75 -7.47 -10.03 14.49
N SER A 76 -7.60 -11.30 14.19
CA SER A 76 -6.51 -12.28 14.26
C SER A 76 -6.31 -12.90 12.88
N VAL A 77 -5.08 -12.88 12.39
CA VAL A 77 -4.75 -13.34 11.04
C VAL A 77 -3.56 -14.31 11.10
N PRO A 78 -3.78 -15.62 11.37
CA PRO A 78 -2.81 -16.65 11.07
C PRO A 78 -2.62 -16.80 9.56
N GLY A 79 -1.39 -17.08 9.13
CA GLY A 79 -1.05 -17.25 7.74
C GLY A 79 0.14 -18.15 7.50
N ALA A 80 0.23 -18.68 6.28
CA ALA A 80 1.34 -19.47 5.81
C ALA A 80 1.69 -19.10 4.37
N TYR A 81 2.96 -19.18 4.01
CA TYR A 81 3.39 -18.91 2.64
C TYR A 81 4.48 -19.86 2.18
N VAL A 82 4.58 -19.99 0.88
CA VAL A 82 5.66 -20.63 0.16
C VAL A 82 6.09 -19.75 -1.01
N GLN A 83 7.39 -19.61 -1.20
CA GLN A 83 8.00 -18.85 -2.28
C GLN A 83 9.17 -19.64 -2.85
N TYR A 84 9.20 -19.78 -4.15
CA TYR A 84 10.29 -20.40 -4.88
C TYR A 84 11.00 -19.34 -5.73
N THR A 85 12.34 -19.40 -5.72
CA THR A 85 13.18 -18.51 -6.52
C THR A 85 14.12 -19.34 -7.37
N PHE A 86 14.16 -19.04 -8.65
CA PHE A 86 15.08 -19.57 -9.64
C PHE A 86 16.02 -18.46 -10.13
N ASN A 87 17.33 -18.66 -9.97
CA ASN A 87 18.38 -17.76 -10.44
C ASN A 87 19.18 -18.44 -11.55
N LEU A 88 19.09 -17.94 -12.77
CA LEU A 88 19.96 -18.35 -13.86
C LEU A 88 21.11 -17.36 -13.97
N ASN A 89 22.22 -17.62 -13.31
CA ASN A 89 23.35 -16.72 -13.17
C ASN A 89 22.90 -15.34 -12.65
N ASP A 90 23.63 -14.26 -12.97
CA ASP A 90 23.23 -12.89 -12.60
C ASP A 90 22.25 -12.26 -13.61
N GLN A 91 21.87 -12.99 -14.66
CA GLN A 91 21.09 -12.45 -15.76
C GLN A 91 19.60 -12.57 -15.55
N LEU A 92 19.11 -13.72 -15.08
CA LEU A 92 17.67 -13.98 -14.95
C LEU A 92 17.33 -14.51 -13.56
N MET A 93 16.41 -13.85 -12.89
CA MET A 93 15.78 -14.33 -11.67
C MET A 93 14.27 -14.41 -11.87
N LEU A 94 13.70 -15.57 -11.56
CA LEU A 94 12.26 -15.82 -11.53
C LEU A 94 11.86 -16.15 -10.09
N MET A 95 10.84 -15.47 -9.58
CA MET A 95 10.32 -15.74 -8.26
C MET A 95 8.81 -15.87 -8.34
N GLY A 96 8.27 -16.93 -7.77
CA GLY A 96 6.83 -17.14 -7.61
C GLY A 96 6.53 -17.52 -6.17
N GLY A 97 5.45 -17.00 -5.63
CA GLY A 97 5.03 -17.29 -4.27
C GLY A 97 3.51 -17.23 -4.11
N ILE A 98 3.03 -17.98 -3.14
CA ILE A 98 1.63 -17.96 -2.73
C ILE A 98 1.56 -17.92 -1.21
N ARG A 99 0.66 -17.11 -0.68
CA ARG A 99 0.37 -16.99 0.74
C ARG A 99 -1.12 -17.16 0.97
N GLY A 100 -1.49 -17.95 1.98
CA GLY A 100 -2.84 -18.10 2.49
C GLY A 100 -2.93 -17.55 3.90
N ASP A 101 -3.93 -16.73 4.16
CA ASP A 101 -4.22 -16.13 5.45
C ASP A 101 -5.70 -16.35 5.80
N TYR A 102 -6.00 -16.41 7.10
CA TYR A 102 -7.36 -16.48 7.61
C TYR A 102 -7.60 -15.33 8.57
N SER A 103 -8.44 -14.37 8.16
CA SER A 103 -8.89 -13.31 9.05
C SER A 103 -10.10 -13.78 9.87
N SER A 104 -10.09 -13.50 11.18
CA SER A 104 -11.25 -13.75 12.05
C SER A 104 -12.48 -12.93 11.66
N GLU A 105 -12.31 -11.82 10.94
CA GLU A 105 -13.38 -10.90 10.52
C GLU A 105 -13.82 -11.13 9.07
N HIS A 106 -12.87 -11.49 8.16
CA HIS A 106 -13.11 -11.52 6.72
C HIS A 106 -12.96 -12.92 6.09
N GLY A 107 -12.55 -13.94 6.89
CA GLY A 107 -12.38 -15.31 6.42
C GLY A 107 -11.07 -15.56 5.68
N PHE A 108 -11.05 -16.57 4.82
CA PHE A 108 -9.85 -17.01 4.11
C PHE A 108 -9.59 -16.24 2.83
N PHE A 109 -8.34 -15.87 2.60
CA PHE A 109 -7.88 -15.22 1.38
C PHE A 109 -6.48 -15.68 0.95
N VAL A 110 -6.18 -15.51 -0.33
CA VAL A 110 -4.92 -15.95 -0.94
C VAL A 110 -4.26 -14.80 -1.69
N THR A 111 -2.96 -14.61 -1.48
CA THR A 111 -2.14 -13.60 -2.13
C THR A 111 -1.03 -14.24 -2.96
N PRO A 112 -1.26 -14.54 -4.24
CA PRO A 112 -0.22 -14.94 -5.17
C PRO A 112 0.66 -13.73 -5.53
N ARG A 113 1.96 -14.00 -5.78
CA ARG A 113 2.92 -13.01 -6.28
C ARG A 113 3.94 -13.63 -7.21
N ALA A 114 4.40 -12.85 -8.18
CA ALA A 114 5.46 -13.24 -9.09
C ALA A 114 6.36 -12.04 -9.39
N HIS A 115 7.66 -12.30 -9.54
CA HIS A 115 8.64 -11.31 -9.94
C HIS A 115 9.59 -11.92 -10.97
N VAL A 116 9.96 -11.11 -11.95
CA VAL A 116 10.98 -11.42 -12.94
C VAL A 116 12.01 -10.29 -12.91
N LYS A 117 13.27 -10.65 -12.79
CA LYS A 117 14.39 -9.72 -12.99
C LYS A 117 15.23 -10.23 -14.13
N TYR A 118 15.52 -9.38 -15.12
CA TYR A 118 16.34 -9.72 -16.27
C TYR A 118 17.39 -8.64 -16.51
N ASN A 119 18.67 -9.03 -16.45
CA ASN A 119 19.82 -8.18 -16.64
C ASN A 119 20.57 -8.68 -17.90
N PRO A 120 20.24 -8.21 -19.11
CA PRO A 120 20.95 -8.62 -20.32
C PRO A 120 22.44 -8.26 -20.31
N ASN A 121 22.79 -7.21 -19.59
CA ASN A 121 24.17 -6.75 -19.37
C ASN A 121 24.24 -5.93 -18.07
N GLU A 122 25.43 -5.43 -17.72
CA GLU A 122 25.69 -4.62 -16.52
C GLU A 122 25.05 -3.22 -16.53
N TYR A 123 24.62 -2.74 -17.70
CA TYR A 123 24.05 -1.40 -17.87
C TYR A 123 22.53 -1.37 -17.92
N LEU A 124 21.88 -2.52 -18.09
CA LEU A 124 20.45 -2.56 -18.33
C LEU A 124 19.76 -3.62 -17.45
N HIS A 125 18.77 -3.20 -16.70
CA HIS A 125 18.05 -4.04 -15.77
C HIS A 125 16.53 -3.89 -15.97
N PHE A 126 15.85 -5.00 -16.22
CA PHE A 126 14.39 -5.06 -16.30
C PHE A 126 13.82 -5.77 -15.07
N ARG A 127 12.70 -5.28 -14.57
CA ARG A 127 11.92 -5.98 -13.55
C ARG A 127 10.45 -5.95 -13.91
N LEU A 128 9.80 -7.09 -13.73
CA LEU A 128 8.35 -7.24 -13.81
C LEU A 128 7.85 -7.79 -12.49
N SER A 129 6.69 -7.35 -12.07
CA SER A 129 6.03 -7.86 -10.86
C SER A 129 4.53 -7.96 -11.06
N ALA A 130 3.92 -8.96 -10.46
CA ALA A 130 2.48 -9.08 -10.33
C ALA A 130 2.17 -9.68 -8.96
N GLY A 131 1.15 -9.15 -8.30
CA GLY A 131 0.74 -9.68 -7.00
C GLY A 131 -0.63 -9.19 -6.58
N LYS A 132 -1.29 -10.01 -5.78
CA LYS A 132 -2.57 -9.70 -5.15
C LYS A 132 -2.32 -9.30 -3.70
N GLY A 133 -3.05 -8.29 -3.22
CA GLY A 133 -2.96 -7.83 -1.84
C GLY A 133 -4.34 -7.65 -1.23
N TYR A 134 -4.39 -7.74 0.09
CA TYR A 134 -5.57 -7.50 0.92
C TYR A 134 -5.23 -6.51 2.03
N ARG A 135 -6.23 -5.74 2.46
CA ARG A 135 -6.11 -4.82 3.57
C ARG A 135 -7.43 -4.69 4.31
N THR A 136 -7.40 -4.84 5.63
CA THR A 136 -8.54 -4.46 6.48
C THR A 136 -8.58 -2.94 6.63
N ASN A 137 -9.75 -2.35 6.43
CA ASN A 137 -9.95 -0.91 6.51
C ASN A 137 -10.42 -0.51 7.92
N HIS A 138 -9.71 0.45 8.53
CA HIS A 138 -10.08 1.06 9.81
C HIS A 138 -10.53 2.50 9.60
N VAL A 139 -11.79 2.67 9.12
CA VAL A 139 -12.34 3.95 8.64
C VAL A 139 -12.04 5.12 9.57
N LEU A 140 -12.34 5.00 10.86
CA LEU A 140 -12.14 6.09 11.82
C LEU A 140 -10.68 6.35 12.12
N ALA A 141 -9.87 5.30 12.31
CA ALA A 141 -8.44 5.44 12.57
C ALA A 141 -7.71 6.11 11.40
N GLU A 142 -8.07 5.77 10.17
CA GLU A 142 -7.45 6.29 8.94
C GLU A 142 -7.97 7.67 8.53
N ASN A 143 -9.21 8.04 8.94
CA ASN A 143 -9.91 9.21 8.43
C ASN A 143 -10.47 10.12 9.53
N ASN A 144 -9.96 10.05 10.77
CA ASN A 144 -10.45 10.88 11.88
C ASN A 144 -10.31 12.39 11.62
N TYR A 145 -9.34 12.81 10.80
CA TYR A 145 -9.14 14.21 10.41
C TYR A 145 -10.38 14.83 9.70
N LEU A 146 -11.22 13.99 9.09
CA LEU A 146 -12.48 14.45 8.48
C LEU A 146 -13.51 14.93 9.51
N LEU A 147 -13.34 14.58 10.79
CA LEU A 147 -14.15 15.10 11.89
C LEU A 147 -13.95 16.60 12.10
N ALA A 148 -12.82 17.17 11.64
CA ALA A 148 -12.60 18.62 11.69
C ALA A 148 -13.60 19.42 10.85
N SER A 149 -14.22 18.79 9.84
CA SER A 149 -15.25 19.41 9.02
C SER A 149 -16.62 19.40 9.71
N SER A 150 -17.55 20.28 9.28
CA SER A 150 -18.93 20.26 9.74
C SER A 150 -19.76 19.11 9.15
N ARG A 151 -19.19 18.34 8.24
CA ARG A 151 -19.87 17.23 7.53
C ARG A 151 -20.22 16.09 8.47
N LYS A 152 -21.30 15.40 8.17
CA LYS A 152 -21.75 14.19 8.84
C LYS A 152 -21.00 13.00 8.28
N MET A 153 -20.40 12.17 9.13
CA MET A 153 -19.82 10.90 8.68
C MET A 153 -20.91 9.83 8.58
N LYS A 154 -21.03 9.23 7.39
CA LYS A 154 -21.96 8.13 7.11
C LYS A 154 -21.16 6.89 6.74
N ILE A 155 -21.08 5.96 7.66
CA ILE A 155 -20.32 4.71 7.49
C ILE A 155 -21.32 3.58 7.23
N ALA A 156 -21.13 2.84 6.13
CA ALA A 156 -21.95 1.67 5.83
C ALA A 156 -21.79 0.63 6.95
N PRO A 157 -22.86 -0.10 7.32
CA PRO A 157 -22.85 -1.03 8.45
C PRO A 157 -21.90 -2.21 8.25
N HIS A 158 -21.62 -2.58 6.99
CA HIS A 158 -20.66 -3.60 6.62
C HIS A 158 -19.70 -3.07 5.54
N LEU A 159 -18.41 -3.14 5.84
CA LEU A 159 -17.34 -2.80 4.91
C LEU A 159 -16.50 -4.05 4.65
N ASP A 160 -16.27 -4.33 3.38
CA ASP A 160 -15.46 -5.45 2.95
C ASP A 160 -13.97 -5.19 3.21
N GLN A 161 -13.19 -6.26 3.31
CA GLN A 161 -11.74 -6.18 3.22
C GLN A 161 -11.34 -5.70 1.82
N GLU A 162 -10.42 -4.75 1.74
CA GLU A 162 -9.92 -4.26 0.45
C GLU A 162 -9.07 -5.31 -0.23
N GLU A 163 -9.20 -5.42 -1.54
CA GLU A 163 -8.54 -6.41 -2.37
C GLU A 163 -8.11 -5.78 -3.69
N ALA A 164 -6.84 -5.93 -4.06
CA ALA A 164 -6.31 -5.38 -5.30
C ALA A 164 -5.26 -6.28 -5.95
N TRP A 165 -5.20 -6.26 -7.28
CA TRP A 165 -4.05 -6.68 -8.05
C TRP A 165 -3.14 -5.50 -8.33
N ASN A 166 -1.84 -5.72 -8.20
CA ASN A 166 -0.81 -4.77 -8.61
C ASN A 166 0.11 -5.41 -9.64
N TYR A 167 0.35 -4.68 -10.73
CA TYR A 167 1.27 -5.06 -11.80
C TYR A 167 2.32 -3.97 -11.94
N GLY A 168 3.59 -4.34 -11.98
CA GLY A 168 4.71 -3.42 -12.07
C GLY A 168 5.67 -3.79 -13.18
N ALA A 169 6.21 -2.79 -13.85
CA ALA A 169 7.32 -2.91 -14.77
C ALA A 169 8.32 -1.79 -14.50
N SER A 170 9.60 -2.11 -14.45
CA SER A 170 10.65 -1.09 -14.35
C SER A 170 11.83 -1.42 -15.25
N VAL A 171 12.50 -0.36 -15.69
CA VAL A 171 13.77 -0.42 -16.39
C VAL A 171 14.77 0.55 -15.76
N SER A 172 15.95 0.06 -15.41
CA SER A 172 17.06 0.88 -14.94
C SER A 172 18.21 0.75 -15.92
N THR A 173 18.80 1.88 -16.28
CA THR A 173 19.95 1.90 -17.20
C THR A 173 21.05 2.86 -16.74
N TYR A 174 22.29 2.49 -17.03
CA TYR A 174 23.51 3.23 -16.72
C TYR A 174 24.18 3.63 -18.02
N ILE A 175 24.03 4.90 -18.41
CA ILE A 175 24.47 5.40 -19.71
C ILE A 175 25.78 6.19 -19.52
N PRO A 176 26.91 5.78 -20.14
CA PRO A 176 28.11 6.56 -20.13
C PRO A 176 27.93 7.87 -20.90
N VAL A 177 28.10 9.02 -20.25
CA VAL A 177 27.97 10.36 -20.84
C VAL A 177 29.13 11.24 -20.34
N PHE A 178 29.92 11.77 -21.25
CA PHE A 178 31.08 12.68 -20.94
C PHE A 178 32.00 12.14 -19.83
N GLY A 179 32.31 10.83 -19.86
CA GLY A 179 33.20 10.19 -18.88
C GLY A 179 32.61 9.95 -17.52
N LYS A 180 31.29 10.13 -17.36
CA LYS A 180 30.48 9.86 -16.15
C LYS A 180 29.28 9.00 -16.51
N THR A 181 28.55 8.54 -15.50
CA THR A 181 27.38 7.68 -15.70
C THR A 181 26.11 8.45 -15.40
N LEU A 182 25.23 8.54 -16.40
CA LEU A 182 23.84 8.95 -16.23
C LEU A 182 23.03 7.72 -15.81
N ASN A 183 22.43 7.77 -14.64
CA ASN A 183 21.51 6.74 -14.15
C ASN A 183 20.10 7.14 -14.50
N VAL A 184 19.36 6.29 -15.20
CA VAL A 184 17.95 6.50 -15.52
C VAL A 184 17.15 5.31 -15.01
N ASN A 185 16.07 5.59 -14.28
CA ASN A 185 15.12 4.61 -13.83
C ASN A 185 13.72 5.03 -14.30
N ALA A 186 13.00 4.14 -14.98
CA ALA A 186 11.62 4.34 -15.37
C ALA A 186 10.77 3.20 -14.81
N GLU A 187 9.62 3.54 -14.23
CA GLU A 187 8.72 2.62 -13.55
C GLU A 187 7.29 2.88 -13.98
N TYR A 188 6.54 1.80 -14.13
CA TYR A 188 5.11 1.85 -14.36
C TYR A 188 4.41 0.85 -13.46
N TYR A 189 3.36 1.29 -12.76
CA TYR A 189 2.51 0.45 -11.94
C TYR A 189 1.05 0.62 -12.33
N TYR A 190 0.36 -0.49 -12.41
CA TYR A 190 -1.10 -0.56 -12.56
C TYR A 190 -1.67 -1.29 -11.35
N THR A 191 -2.61 -0.66 -10.65
CA THR A 191 -3.36 -1.26 -9.55
C THR A 191 -4.82 -1.32 -9.93
N ASP A 192 -5.41 -2.52 -9.85
CA ASP A 192 -6.82 -2.78 -10.07
C ASP A 192 -7.47 -3.21 -8.76
N PHE A 193 -8.38 -2.39 -8.24
CA PHE A 193 -9.08 -2.66 -7.00
C PHE A 193 -10.32 -3.50 -7.27
N LEU A 194 -10.30 -4.74 -6.80
CA LEU A 194 -11.45 -5.66 -6.85
C LEU A 194 -12.50 -5.31 -5.79
N LYS A 195 -12.01 -4.93 -4.59
CA LYS A 195 -12.80 -4.41 -3.48
C LYS A 195 -12.07 -3.22 -2.86
N GLN A 196 -12.81 -2.18 -2.56
CA GLN A 196 -12.27 -0.97 -1.94
C GLN A 196 -13.35 -0.28 -1.11
N VAL A 197 -12.96 0.30 0.00
CA VAL A 197 -13.81 1.24 0.72
C VAL A 197 -13.69 2.61 0.06
N VAL A 198 -14.79 3.07 -0.50
CA VAL A 198 -14.88 4.39 -1.15
C VAL A 198 -15.13 5.45 -0.08
N VAL A 199 -14.30 6.49 -0.08
CA VAL A 199 -14.48 7.70 0.72
C VAL A 199 -15.05 8.78 -0.17
N ASP A 200 -16.35 9.01 -0.10
CA ASP A 200 -17.07 9.96 -0.94
C ASP A 200 -17.27 11.28 -0.20
N MET A 201 -16.53 12.29 -0.65
CA MET A 201 -16.57 13.64 -0.08
C MET A 201 -17.30 14.66 -0.97
N ASP A 202 -17.61 14.29 -2.21
CA ASP A 202 -18.05 15.23 -3.25
C ASP A 202 -19.52 15.05 -3.65
N SER A 203 -20.09 13.86 -3.47
CA SER A 203 -21.50 13.60 -3.85
C SER A 203 -22.49 14.38 -2.99
N ASN A 204 -22.17 14.64 -1.73
CA ASN A 204 -22.97 15.45 -0.82
C ASN A 204 -22.10 16.44 -0.02
N PRO A 205 -22.30 17.76 -0.16
CA PRO A 205 -21.47 18.75 0.54
C PRO A 205 -21.62 18.72 2.07
N HIS A 206 -22.67 18.09 2.62
CA HIS A 206 -22.96 18.00 4.04
C HIS A 206 -22.55 16.67 4.66
N GLU A 207 -22.11 15.70 3.85
CA GLU A 207 -21.77 14.34 4.29
C GLU A 207 -20.41 13.91 3.77
N VAL A 208 -19.77 12.99 4.49
CA VAL A 208 -18.69 12.12 4.01
C VAL A 208 -19.18 10.69 4.14
N ALA A 209 -19.33 9.99 3.02
CA ALA A 209 -19.85 8.64 3.00
C ALA A 209 -18.72 7.62 2.80
N PHE A 210 -18.80 6.51 3.55
CA PHE A 210 -17.91 5.35 3.45
C PHE A 210 -18.73 4.14 3.07
N TYR A 211 -18.44 3.56 1.92
CA TYR A 211 -19.19 2.41 1.39
C TYR A 211 -18.29 1.51 0.52
N ASN A 212 -18.73 0.28 0.30
CA ASN A 212 -18.02 -0.63 -0.58
C ASN A 212 -18.12 -0.19 -2.04
N LEU A 213 -17.02 -0.34 -2.78
CA LEU A 213 -16.96 -0.03 -4.20
C LEU A 213 -18.03 -0.82 -4.97
N ASP A 214 -18.86 -0.09 -5.72
CA ASP A 214 -19.79 -0.62 -6.70
C ASP A 214 -19.41 -0.06 -8.07
N GLY A 215 -18.61 -0.84 -8.83
CA GLY A 215 -18.07 -0.44 -10.11
C GLY A 215 -16.56 -0.68 -10.22
N ARG A 216 -15.83 0.26 -10.81
CA ARG A 216 -14.39 0.13 -11.06
C ARG A 216 -13.59 1.14 -10.24
N SER A 217 -12.41 0.69 -9.78
CA SER A 217 -11.39 1.56 -9.21
C SER A 217 -10.02 1.08 -9.66
N TYR A 218 -9.20 1.99 -10.16
CA TYR A 218 -7.86 1.67 -10.62
C TYR A 218 -6.90 2.86 -10.49
N SER A 219 -5.61 2.56 -10.55
CA SER A 219 -4.55 3.56 -10.58
C SER A 219 -3.46 3.16 -11.55
N HIS A 220 -3.07 4.10 -12.42
CA HIS A 220 -1.85 4.04 -13.22
C HIS A 220 -0.85 5.03 -12.65
N VAL A 221 0.36 4.57 -12.40
CA VAL A 221 1.48 5.40 -11.93
C VAL A 221 2.64 5.18 -12.86
N PHE A 222 3.11 6.25 -13.52
CA PHE A 222 4.34 6.27 -14.27
C PHE A 222 5.32 7.21 -13.57
N GLN A 223 6.57 6.78 -13.41
CA GLN A 223 7.63 7.60 -12.83
C GLN A 223 8.90 7.40 -13.63
N VAL A 224 9.61 8.50 -13.87
CA VAL A 224 10.97 8.49 -14.42
C VAL A 224 11.86 9.32 -13.53
N GLU A 225 13.05 8.82 -13.26
CA GLU A 225 14.10 9.51 -12.52
C GLU A 225 15.41 9.44 -13.29
N ALA A 226 16.14 10.55 -13.34
CA ALA A 226 17.45 10.63 -13.93
C ALA A 226 18.42 11.32 -12.95
N SER A 227 19.57 10.71 -12.71
CA SER A 227 20.61 11.22 -11.81
C SER A 227 21.96 11.29 -12.54
N TYR A 228 22.61 12.45 -12.47
CA TYR A 228 23.87 12.68 -13.16
C TYR A 228 24.88 13.47 -12.28
N PRO A 229 26.13 12.95 -12.13
CA PRO A 229 27.18 13.64 -11.41
C PRO A 229 27.88 14.66 -12.35
N PHE A 230 27.47 15.93 -12.32
CA PHE A 230 28.00 16.96 -13.22
C PHE A 230 29.49 17.25 -13.04
N PHE A 231 29.95 17.33 -11.78
CA PHE A 231 31.36 17.49 -11.42
C PHE A 231 31.64 16.84 -10.07
N LYS A 232 32.93 16.82 -9.65
CA LYS A 232 33.31 16.15 -8.40
C LYS A 232 32.55 16.75 -7.22
N GLY A 233 31.84 15.89 -6.51
CA GLY A 233 31.03 16.26 -5.36
C GLY A 233 29.62 16.78 -5.71
N PHE A 234 29.28 17.13 -6.96
CA PHE A 234 27.97 17.66 -7.33
C PHE A 234 27.14 16.62 -8.12
N ASN A 235 25.98 16.27 -7.61
CA ASN A 235 25.02 15.39 -8.25
C ASN A 235 23.66 16.08 -8.41
N LEU A 236 23.06 15.94 -9.59
CA LEU A 236 21.72 16.44 -9.89
C LEU A 236 20.80 15.26 -10.17
N THR A 237 19.66 15.22 -9.50
CA THR A 237 18.60 14.23 -9.71
C THR A 237 17.32 14.96 -10.10
N ALA A 238 16.73 14.57 -11.22
CA ALA A 238 15.43 15.02 -11.67
C ALA A 238 14.46 13.84 -11.72
N ALA A 239 13.26 14.01 -11.18
CA ALA A 239 12.23 13.00 -11.25
C ALA A 239 10.88 13.60 -11.67
N TYR A 240 10.13 12.83 -12.44
CA TYR A 240 8.78 13.17 -12.86
C TYR A 240 7.84 11.98 -12.63
N ARG A 241 6.67 12.25 -12.07
CA ARG A 241 5.64 11.25 -11.80
C ARG A 241 4.29 11.70 -12.36
N LEU A 242 3.64 10.79 -13.06
CA LEU A 242 2.26 10.90 -13.53
C LEU A 242 1.41 9.87 -12.75
N THR A 243 0.29 10.30 -12.21
CA THR A 243 -0.69 9.43 -11.54
C THR A 243 -2.07 9.65 -12.15
N ASP A 244 -2.68 8.61 -12.70
CA ASP A 244 -4.09 8.59 -13.12
C ASP A 244 -4.83 7.57 -12.25
N ALA A 245 -5.58 8.07 -11.25
CA ALA A 245 -6.35 7.26 -10.33
C ALA A 245 -7.83 7.61 -10.47
N LYS A 246 -8.66 6.58 -10.71
CA LYS A 246 -10.11 6.74 -10.88
C LYS A 246 -10.86 5.74 -10.02
N THR A 247 -11.97 6.19 -9.48
CA THR A 247 -12.85 5.38 -8.63
C THR A 247 -14.31 5.68 -9.01
N THR A 248 -15.16 4.68 -8.93
CA THR A 248 -16.60 4.86 -9.14
C THR A 248 -17.25 5.43 -7.89
N TYR A 249 -17.86 6.61 -8.04
CA TYR A 249 -18.67 7.30 -7.03
C TYR A 249 -20.11 7.33 -7.52
N ASN A 250 -21.04 6.76 -6.77
CA ASN A 250 -22.48 6.73 -7.14
C ASN A 250 -22.73 6.31 -8.60
N GLY A 251 -22.08 5.24 -9.06
CA GLY A 251 -22.22 4.69 -10.42
C GLY A 251 -21.44 5.45 -11.50
N LYS A 252 -20.71 6.52 -11.17
CA LYS A 252 -19.93 7.31 -12.12
C LYS A 252 -18.43 7.18 -11.85
N LEU A 253 -17.66 6.76 -12.84
CA LEU A 253 -16.22 6.69 -12.77
C LEU A 253 -15.62 8.10 -12.88
N MET A 254 -14.92 8.54 -11.83
CA MET A 254 -14.32 9.89 -11.75
C MET A 254 -12.88 9.82 -11.25
N GLU A 255 -12.11 10.88 -11.48
CA GLU A 255 -10.77 11.03 -10.89
C GLU A 255 -10.87 11.06 -9.37
N LYS A 256 -9.92 10.37 -8.70
CA LYS A 256 -9.86 10.34 -7.24
C LYS A 256 -9.53 11.74 -6.71
N PRO A 257 -10.38 12.32 -5.86
CA PRO A 257 -10.14 13.65 -5.29
C PRO A 257 -8.82 13.75 -4.54
N LEU A 258 -8.23 14.93 -4.49
CA LEU A 258 -7.01 15.26 -3.76
C LEU A 258 -5.78 14.42 -4.18
N THR A 259 -5.83 13.80 -5.37
CA THR A 259 -4.70 13.05 -5.93
C THR A 259 -3.97 13.92 -6.94
N GLY A 260 -2.72 14.29 -6.65
CA GLY A 260 -1.89 15.07 -7.57
C GLY A 260 -1.55 14.26 -8.83
N LYS A 261 -2.02 14.72 -10.00
CA LYS A 261 -1.83 14.03 -11.27
C LYS A 261 -0.38 14.11 -11.76
N TYR A 262 0.27 15.23 -11.53
CA TYR A 262 1.65 15.48 -11.94
C TYR A 262 2.50 15.89 -10.76
N LYS A 263 3.71 15.32 -10.66
CA LYS A 263 4.68 15.69 -9.64
C LYS A 263 6.07 15.73 -10.25
N GLY A 264 6.76 16.85 -10.09
CA GLY A 264 8.17 17.02 -10.46
C GLY A 264 9.02 17.21 -9.22
N LEU A 265 10.23 16.67 -9.24
CA LEU A 265 11.25 16.86 -8.21
C LEU A 265 12.58 17.17 -8.88
N LEU A 266 13.29 18.16 -8.36
CA LEU A 266 14.67 18.45 -8.73
C LEU A 266 15.48 18.57 -7.43
N THR A 267 16.53 17.75 -7.33
CA THR A 267 17.42 17.74 -6.17
C THR A 267 18.86 17.94 -6.62
N ALA A 268 19.51 18.92 -6.03
CA ALA A 268 20.95 19.14 -6.21
C ALA A 268 21.65 18.84 -4.88
N SER A 269 22.69 18.03 -4.91
CA SER A 269 23.52 17.70 -3.75
C SER A 269 24.99 18.01 -4.03
N TYR A 270 25.68 18.55 -3.04
CA TYR A 270 27.11 18.81 -3.09
C TYR A 270 27.79 18.27 -1.82
N GLN A 271 28.87 17.47 -1.99
CA GLN A 271 29.65 16.84 -0.91
C GLN A 271 31.15 17.08 -1.11
#